data_a6fc2c3d50510f5e72d381800211cf81
#
_entry.id   a6fc2c3d50510f5e72d381800211cf81
#
_cell.length_a   1.000
_cell.length_b   1.000
_cell.length_c   1.000
_cell.angle_alpha   90.00
_cell.angle_beta   90.00
_cell.angle_gamma   90.00
#
_symmetry.space_group_name_H-M   'P 1'
#
loop_
_entity.id
_entity.type
_entity.pdbx_description
1 polymer ?
#
loop_
_entity_poly.entity_id
_entity_poly.type
_entity_poly.pdbx_seq_one_letter_code
_entity_poly.pdbx_strand_id
1 'polypeptide(L)' 'MRYNFDELIERRGTGCVKWDENASGDIIPLWVADMDFKAAPAIQEAIRKRAEHGVFGYTHVGDDYYDAVINWFQRRH' A
#
# COMPACT_ATOMS: atom_id res chain seq x y z
N MET A 1 3.64 -16.30 -6.40
CA MET A 1 3.61 -15.07 -7.21
C MET A 1 4.89 -14.28 -6.99
N ARG A 2 5.47 -13.81 -8.06
CA ARG A 2 6.68 -13.01 -8.01
C ARG A 2 6.32 -11.54 -8.06
N TYR A 3 6.79 -10.76 -7.11
CA TYR A 3 6.56 -9.32 -7.06
C TYR A 3 7.70 -8.59 -7.74
N ASN A 4 7.38 -7.50 -8.43
CA ASN A 4 8.38 -6.69 -9.11
C ASN A 4 8.77 -5.51 -8.20
N PHE A 5 9.93 -5.62 -7.56
CA PHE A 5 10.49 -4.56 -6.73
C PHE A 5 11.56 -3.74 -7.45
N ASP A 6 11.84 -4.06 -8.71
CA ASP A 6 12.85 -3.36 -9.51
C ASP A 6 12.24 -2.22 -10.33
N GLU A 7 10.91 -2.19 -10.46
CA GLU A 7 10.23 -1.14 -11.20
C GLU A 7 10.43 0.21 -10.53
N LEU A 8 10.87 1.20 -11.30
CA LEU A 8 11.01 2.56 -10.82
C LEU A 8 9.66 3.26 -10.89
N ILE A 9 9.13 3.61 -9.74
CA ILE A 9 7.83 4.27 -9.64
C ILE A 9 8.07 5.77 -9.50
N GLU A 10 7.59 6.56 -10.47
CA GLU A 10 7.67 8.02 -10.37
C GLU A 10 6.58 8.51 -9.41
N ARG A 11 7.01 9.05 -8.28
CA ARG A 11 6.10 9.54 -7.25
C ARG A 11 6.05 11.05 -7.15
N ARG A 12 6.90 11.77 -7.90
CA ARG A 12 6.83 13.23 -7.96
C ARG A 12 5.55 13.66 -8.65
N GLY A 13 4.88 14.66 -8.10
CA GLY A 13 3.60 15.12 -8.64
C GLY A 13 2.40 14.30 -8.24
N THR A 14 2.58 13.31 -7.38
CA THR A 14 1.48 12.44 -6.93
C THR A 14 0.85 12.89 -5.61
N GLY A 15 1.41 13.96 -5.01
CA GLY A 15 0.92 14.48 -3.74
C GLY A 15 1.51 13.80 -2.51
N CYS A 16 2.59 13.03 -2.66
CA CYS A 16 3.22 12.38 -1.51
C CYS A 16 4.21 13.32 -0.83
N VAL A 17 4.22 13.29 0.49
CA VAL A 17 5.10 14.14 1.30
C VAL A 17 6.57 13.88 0.99
N LYS A 18 6.93 12.61 0.86
CA LYS A 18 8.31 12.19 0.67
C LYS A 18 8.98 12.84 -0.55
N TRP A 19 8.27 12.88 -1.67
CA TRP A 19 8.85 13.34 -2.94
C TRP A 19 8.44 14.75 -3.32
N ASP A 20 7.32 15.25 -2.81
CA ASP A 20 6.75 16.53 -3.27
C ASP A 20 7.00 17.67 -2.30
N GLU A 21 7.26 17.40 -1.03
CA GLU A 21 7.46 18.47 -0.04
C GLU A 21 8.77 19.23 -0.25
N ASN A 22 9.82 18.53 -0.73
CA ASN A 22 11.11 19.14 -1.05
C ASN A 22 11.38 18.96 -2.54
N ALA A 23 10.81 19.82 -3.34
CA ALA A 23 10.71 19.64 -4.78
C ALA A 23 11.93 20.06 -5.60
N SER A 24 13.15 20.07 -5.05
CA SER A 24 14.32 20.23 -5.91
C SER A 24 14.71 18.89 -6.50
N GLY A 25 14.82 18.83 -7.84
CA GLY A 25 14.87 17.59 -8.61
C GLY A 25 16.02 16.64 -8.34
N ASP A 26 17.06 17.07 -7.62
CA ASP A 26 18.27 16.29 -7.39
C ASP A 26 18.34 15.68 -6.00
N ILE A 27 17.35 15.91 -5.15
CA ILE A 27 17.35 15.37 -3.80
C ILE A 27 16.76 13.97 -3.80
N ILE A 28 17.51 13.03 -3.24
CA ILE A 28 17.03 11.67 -2.99
C ILE A 28 16.54 11.61 -1.54
N PRO A 29 15.22 11.48 -1.32
CA PRO A 29 14.70 11.49 0.04
C PRO A 29 14.97 10.17 0.76
N LEU A 30 15.57 10.28 1.94
CA LEU A 30 15.87 9.13 2.82
C LEU A 30 15.42 9.39 4.26
N TRP A 31 14.59 10.41 4.46
CA TRP A 31 14.29 10.90 5.82
C TRP A 31 13.04 10.25 6.43
N VAL A 32 12.20 9.63 5.63
CA VAL A 32 10.95 9.03 6.10
C VAL A 32 10.90 7.57 5.67
N ALA A 33 10.34 6.72 6.52
CA ALA A 33 10.26 5.27 6.30
C ALA A 33 9.11 4.89 5.35
N ASP A 34 8.97 5.63 4.29
CA ASP A 34 7.93 5.45 3.27
C ASP A 34 8.58 4.73 2.07
N MET A 35 8.12 3.55 1.77
CA MET A 35 8.70 2.72 0.71
C MET A 35 8.18 3.12 -0.67
N ASP A 36 9.03 2.96 -1.68
CA ASP A 36 8.72 3.33 -3.05
C ASP A 36 8.33 2.13 -3.92
N PHE A 37 7.91 1.05 -3.30
CA PHE A 37 7.41 -0.13 -3.97
C PHE A 37 5.89 -0.12 -4.04
N LYS A 38 5.34 -0.64 -5.13
CA LYS A 38 3.90 -0.86 -5.20
C LYS A 38 3.48 -1.89 -4.15
N ALA A 39 2.28 -1.72 -3.62
CA ALA A 39 1.65 -2.74 -2.79
C ALA A 39 1.46 -4.02 -3.60
N ALA A 40 1.35 -5.16 -2.91
CA ALA A 40 1.08 -6.43 -3.58
C ALA A 40 -0.18 -6.33 -4.44
N PRO A 41 -0.19 -6.98 -5.63
CA PRO A 41 -1.35 -6.90 -6.51
C PRO A 41 -2.68 -7.29 -5.86
N ALA A 42 -2.67 -8.25 -4.94
CA ALA A 42 -3.88 -8.64 -4.21
C ALA A 42 -4.42 -7.50 -3.34
N ILE A 43 -3.54 -6.70 -2.75
CA ILE A 43 -3.93 -5.54 -1.95
C ILE A 43 -4.55 -4.46 -2.84
N GLN A 44 -3.89 -4.16 -3.97
CA GLN A 44 -4.41 -3.19 -4.93
C GLN A 44 -5.78 -3.59 -5.46
N GLU A 45 -5.95 -4.88 -5.76
CA GLU A 45 -7.22 -5.41 -6.26
C GLU A 45 -8.35 -5.28 -5.22
N ALA A 46 -8.06 -5.57 -3.95
CA ALA A 46 -9.04 -5.42 -2.88
C ALA A 46 -9.49 -3.97 -2.73
N ILE A 47 -8.54 -3.02 -2.80
CA ILE A 47 -8.85 -1.60 -2.73
C ILE A 47 -9.67 -1.17 -3.95
N ARG A 48 -9.30 -1.65 -5.14
CA ARG A 48 -10.02 -1.34 -6.38
C ARG A 48 -11.47 -1.79 -6.31
N LYS A 49 -11.71 -3.01 -5.85
CA LYS A 49 -13.07 -3.54 -5.69
C LYS A 49 -13.88 -2.71 -4.71
N ARG A 50 -13.25 -2.30 -3.61
CA ARG A 50 -13.94 -1.47 -2.62
C ARG A 50 -14.26 -0.08 -3.18
N ALA A 51 -13.36 0.49 -3.96
CA ALA A 51 -13.58 1.78 -4.63
C ALA A 51 -14.75 1.68 -5.63
N GLU A 52 -14.84 0.59 -6.36
CA GLU A 52 -15.94 0.36 -7.31
C GLU A 52 -17.30 0.26 -6.62
N HIS A 53 -17.33 -0.28 -5.40
CA HIS A 53 -18.56 -0.33 -4.60
C HIS A 53 -19.12 1.07 -4.35
N GLY A 54 -18.25 2.04 -4.07
CA GLY A 54 -18.57 3.46 -4.06
C GLY A 54 -19.27 3.99 -2.81
N VAL A 55 -19.58 3.14 -1.83
CA VAL A 55 -20.21 3.57 -0.59
C VAL A 55 -19.26 3.24 0.58
N PHE A 56 -18.82 4.28 1.27
CA PHE A 56 -17.78 4.16 2.29
C PHE A 56 -18.34 4.53 3.68
N GLY A 57 -19.03 3.57 4.27
CA GLY A 57 -19.56 3.70 5.62
C GLY A 57 -18.64 3.01 6.64
N TYR A 58 -19.14 2.84 7.84
CA TYR A 58 -18.43 2.06 8.86
C TYR A 58 -18.37 0.60 8.45
N THR A 59 -17.19 0.01 8.61
CA THR A 59 -16.95 -1.37 8.22
C THR A 59 -17.24 -2.32 9.36
N HIS A 60 -18.01 -3.36 9.06
CA HIS A 60 -18.17 -4.48 9.98
C HIS A 60 -16.94 -5.39 9.87
N VAL A 61 -16.35 -5.73 11.01
CA VAL A 61 -15.23 -6.67 11.06
C VAL A 61 -15.80 -8.08 11.10
N GLY A 62 -15.69 -8.80 10.00
CA GLY A 62 -16.22 -10.15 9.87
C GLY A 62 -15.22 -11.23 10.23
N ASP A 63 -15.69 -12.48 10.14
CA ASP A 63 -14.87 -13.66 10.46
C ASP A 63 -13.66 -13.79 9.56
N ASP A 64 -13.76 -13.34 8.32
CA ASP A 64 -12.65 -13.36 7.37
C ASP A 64 -11.43 -12.56 7.89
N TYR A 65 -11.67 -11.46 8.55
CA TYR A 65 -10.61 -10.65 9.17
C TYR A 65 -9.93 -11.44 10.31
N TYR A 66 -10.73 -11.99 11.20
CA TYR A 66 -10.19 -12.76 12.34
C TYR A 66 -9.45 -14.00 11.86
N ASP A 67 -9.99 -14.71 10.88
CA ASP A 67 -9.35 -15.89 10.31
C ASP A 67 -8.00 -15.56 9.68
N ALA A 68 -7.90 -14.42 8.98
CA ALA A 68 -6.64 -13.98 8.38
C ALA A 68 -5.57 -13.72 9.44
N VAL A 69 -5.94 -13.06 10.54
CA VAL A 69 -5.02 -12.79 11.65
C VAL A 69 -4.59 -14.09 12.33
N ILE A 70 -5.54 -14.99 12.61
CA ILE A 70 -5.26 -16.28 13.25
C ILE A 70 -4.32 -17.10 12.37
N ASN A 71 -4.60 -17.18 11.08
CA ASN A 71 -3.76 -17.93 10.15
C ASN A 71 -2.35 -17.37 10.05
N TRP A 72 -2.21 -16.06 10.08
CA TRP A 72 -0.89 -15.42 10.08
C TRP A 72 -0.08 -15.84 11.31
N PHE A 73 -0.68 -15.74 12.50
CA PHE A 73 0.02 -16.10 13.72
C PHE A 73 0.35 -17.59 13.78
N GLN A 74 -0.54 -18.46 13.31
CA GLN A 74 -0.27 -19.90 13.27
C GLN A 74 0.90 -20.25 12.34
N ARG A 75 1.04 -19.53 11.23
CA ARG A 75 2.13 -19.80 10.26
C ARG A 75 3.46 -19.18 10.67
N ARG A 76 3.44 -18.07 11.40
CA ARG A 76 4.65 -17.28 11.67
C ARG A 76 5.12 -17.37 13.10
N HIS A 77 4.28 -17.78 13.99
CA HIS A 77 4.56 -17.87 15.41
C HIS A 77 3.99 -19.17 15.98
#